data_fcba5e51afc3e203670e684fd3f2ff55
#
_entry.id   fcba5e51afc3e203670e684fd3f2ff55
#
_cell.length_a   1.000
_cell.length_b   1.000
_cell.length_c   1.000
_cell.angle_alpha   90.00
_cell.angle_beta   90.00
_cell.angle_gamma   90.00
#
_symmetry.space_group_name_H-M   'P 1'
#
loop_
_entity.id
_entity.type
_entity.pdbx_description
1 polymer ?
#
loop_
_entity_poly.entity_id
_entity_poly.type
_entity_poly.pdbx_seq_one_letter_code
_entity_poly.pdbx_strand_id
1 'polypeptide(L)'
;MLGSVLGNFQGKVAGIDHILADAGDFVAEDEGILTAGFAAESAELDRMDRLLHGDDGIPLRMQGGDGVQGVVEMLPRDGVLRAEGRFMDLGGRRHGGDAAGKDFVDAEGIGRPESAADIVRAADVVQHDGEPRRRQIPVRVGGHAAQFDIQQFSVFHIHKVKKKTLIFALAINASMKQDLQVFDLIKKEKERQSSGLELIASENYVSDQVMAAMGSICTNKYAEGYPGKRYYGGCEVVDQIEQIAIDRLCKLYDAEYANVQPHSGAQANMAVTMACLRPGDIFMGLDLSMGGHLTHGSPVNASGILYHPVAYGLNPETGCVDYDEMERKALECKPKLIIGGASAYSREWDYERMRKIADEVGAILWIDMAHTAGLIAAGLLKNPVKYAHIVTSTTHKTLRGPRGGIILMGKDFDNPWGLTTPKGEIKKMSAILNSSVFPGVQGGPLEHVIAAKAVAFYEASQPEYVDYQKQVIANAATMCAEFIRRGYKIISGGTDNHLMLIDLRTKFPDLTGRVAEKELVKADITVNKNMVPFDSRSPFQTSGLRIGTPAITSRGFVEKDMLDIVELIDTVLASANEHFAALTAKEPTEDQLAELAAHDKVLKDVLRKVNMMTSGRPLNRY
;
A
#
# COMPACT_ATOMS: atom_id res chain seq x y z
N MET A 1 -11.12 -36.94 14.09
CA MET A 1 -10.90 -35.65 13.47
C MET A 1 -11.01 -35.67 11.93
N LEU A 2 -10.40 -36.65 11.24
CA LEU A 2 -10.58 -36.79 9.78
C LEU A 2 -12.02 -37.14 9.37
N GLY A 3 -12.72 -37.96 10.13
CA GLY A 3 -14.12 -38.31 9.84
C GLY A 3 -15.08 -37.12 9.93
N SER A 4 -14.83 -36.15 10.81
CA SER A 4 -15.64 -34.92 10.91
C SER A 4 -15.28 -33.87 9.81
N VAL A 5 -14.07 -33.95 9.28
CA VAL A 5 -13.64 -33.14 8.14
C VAL A 5 -14.26 -33.64 6.84
N LEU A 6 -14.37 -34.97 6.67
CA LEU A 6 -15.01 -35.58 5.49
C LEU A 6 -16.53 -35.32 5.46
N GLY A 7 -17.19 -35.36 6.60
CA GLY A 7 -18.62 -35.06 6.71
C GLY A 7 -18.94 -33.57 6.35
N ASN A 8 -18.02 -32.66 6.66
CA ASN A 8 -18.13 -31.25 6.25
C ASN A 8 -17.71 -31.03 4.79
N PHE A 9 -16.95 -31.93 4.19
CA PHE A 9 -16.51 -31.83 2.80
C PHE A 9 -17.65 -32.16 1.82
N GLN A 10 -18.51 -33.10 2.11
CA GLN A 10 -19.67 -33.43 1.26
C GLN A 10 -20.69 -32.28 1.15
N GLY A 11 -20.75 -31.38 2.16
CA GLY A 11 -21.62 -30.20 2.12
C GLY A 11 -21.01 -28.96 1.48
N LYS A 12 -19.76 -29.00 1.06
CA LYS A 12 -19.01 -27.85 0.53
C LYS A 12 -18.32 -28.09 -0.82
N VAL A 13 -18.77 -29.09 -1.57
CA VAL A 13 -18.25 -29.37 -2.92
C VAL A 13 -18.39 -28.15 -3.83
N ALA A 14 -19.44 -27.33 -3.66
CA ALA A 14 -19.62 -26.07 -4.39
C ALA A 14 -18.50 -25.03 -4.16
N GLY A 15 -17.70 -25.15 -3.10
CA GLY A 15 -16.57 -24.25 -2.82
C GLY A 15 -15.26 -24.65 -3.52
N ILE A 16 -15.17 -25.91 -3.96
CA ILE A 16 -13.98 -26.45 -4.64
C ILE A 16 -14.00 -26.06 -6.12
N ASP A 17 -15.18 -26.03 -6.73
CA ASP A 17 -15.34 -25.64 -8.14
C ASP A 17 -14.83 -24.22 -8.42
N HIS A 18 -14.98 -23.32 -7.44
CA HIS A 18 -14.48 -21.94 -7.57
C HIS A 18 -12.95 -21.83 -7.50
N ILE A 19 -12.31 -22.66 -6.67
CA ILE A 19 -10.84 -22.65 -6.54
C ILE A 19 -10.19 -23.29 -7.77
N LEU A 20 -10.88 -24.24 -8.39
CA LEU A 20 -10.40 -24.93 -9.59
C LEU A 20 -10.68 -24.13 -10.87
N ALA A 21 -11.74 -23.31 -10.89
CA ALA A 21 -12.03 -22.39 -12.00
C ALA A 21 -11.03 -21.23 -12.09
N ASP A 22 -10.52 -20.73 -10.95
CA ASP A 22 -9.48 -19.69 -10.91
C ASP A 22 -8.09 -20.24 -11.28
N ALA A 23 -7.91 -21.55 -11.27
CA ALA A 23 -6.65 -22.21 -11.67
C ALA A 23 -6.54 -22.47 -13.18
N GLY A 24 -7.46 -21.96 -14.00
CA GLY A 24 -7.48 -22.01 -15.47
C GLY A 24 -7.32 -23.41 -16.07
N ASP A 25 -8.32 -23.88 -16.78
CA ASP A 25 -8.34 -24.95 -17.80
C ASP A 25 -7.87 -26.38 -17.45
N PHE A 26 -7.61 -26.73 -16.20
CA PHE A 26 -7.03 -28.04 -15.90
C PHE A 26 -8.00 -29.11 -15.37
N VAL A 27 -9.28 -28.80 -15.16
CA VAL A 27 -10.23 -29.71 -14.47
C VAL A 27 -11.56 -29.94 -15.20
N ALA A 28 -11.75 -29.36 -16.38
CA ALA A 28 -13.08 -29.36 -17.02
C ALA A 28 -13.55 -30.71 -17.61
N GLU A 29 -12.72 -31.76 -17.67
CA GLU A 29 -13.11 -32.99 -18.41
C GLU A 29 -13.37 -34.25 -17.57
N ASP A 30 -13.31 -34.21 -16.22
CA ASP A 30 -13.38 -35.47 -15.43
C ASP A 30 -14.19 -35.42 -14.13
N GLU A 31 -15.38 -34.79 -14.12
CA GLU A 31 -16.32 -34.82 -12.97
C GLU A 31 -16.79 -36.25 -12.57
N GLY A 32 -16.79 -37.19 -13.49
CA GLY A 32 -17.22 -38.57 -13.23
C GLY A 32 -16.20 -39.41 -12.46
N ILE A 33 -14.92 -39.11 -12.56
CA ILE A 33 -13.84 -39.89 -11.94
C ILE A 33 -13.61 -39.49 -10.47
N LEU A 34 -13.86 -38.24 -10.11
CA LEU A 34 -13.69 -37.71 -8.75
C LEU A 34 -14.66 -38.38 -7.75
N THR A 35 -15.90 -38.60 -8.15
CA THR A 35 -16.93 -39.20 -7.26
C THR A 35 -16.77 -40.72 -7.05
N ALA A 36 -16.33 -41.47 -8.05
CA ALA A 36 -16.11 -42.91 -7.93
C ALA A 36 -14.83 -43.26 -7.13
N GLY A 37 -13.78 -42.42 -7.21
CA GLY A 37 -12.54 -42.61 -6.47
C GLY A 37 -12.67 -42.39 -4.96
N PHE A 38 -13.54 -41.48 -4.54
CA PHE A 38 -13.75 -41.16 -3.13
C PHE A 38 -14.41 -42.30 -2.33
N ALA A 39 -15.29 -43.06 -2.95
CA ALA A 39 -15.98 -44.15 -2.26
C ALA A 39 -15.10 -45.41 -2.03
N ALA A 40 -14.10 -45.65 -2.88
CA ALA A 40 -13.21 -46.80 -2.76
C ALA A 40 -12.01 -46.58 -1.81
N GLU A 41 -11.65 -45.31 -1.55
CA GLU A 41 -10.49 -44.95 -0.72
C GLU A 41 -10.81 -44.65 0.75
N SER A 42 -12.09 -44.66 1.17
CA SER A 42 -12.46 -44.44 2.57
C SER A 42 -11.79 -45.41 3.53
N ALA A 43 -11.61 -46.66 3.11
CA ALA A 43 -10.97 -47.72 3.91
C ALA A 43 -9.42 -47.54 4.02
N GLU A 44 -8.78 -46.91 3.01
CA GLU A 44 -7.34 -46.58 3.08
C GLU A 44 -7.09 -45.29 3.88
N LEU A 45 -8.00 -44.33 3.85
CA LEU A 45 -7.94 -43.13 4.67
C LEU A 45 -8.13 -43.43 6.16
N ASP A 46 -9.04 -44.37 6.52
CA ASP A 46 -9.19 -44.87 7.87
C ASP A 46 -7.95 -45.63 8.38
N ARG A 47 -7.19 -46.25 7.48
CA ARG A 47 -5.91 -46.88 7.79
C ARG A 47 -4.79 -45.88 8.02
N MET A 48 -4.78 -44.79 7.27
CA MET A 48 -3.84 -43.65 7.46
C MET A 48 -4.16 -42.87 8.74
N ASP A 49 -5.43 -42.70 9.10
CA ASP A 49 -5.83 -42.03 10.33
C ASP A 49 -5.34 -42.82 11.58
N ARG A 50 -5.41 -44.14 11.55
CA ARG A 50 -4.86 -45.02 12.60
C ARG A 50 -3.33 -44.98 12.68
N LEU A 51 -2.64 -44.77 11.57
CA LEU A 51 -1.18 -44.63 11.52
C LEU A 51 -0.71 -43.26 12.03
N LEU A 52 -1.53 -42.20 11.86
CA LEU A 52 -1.21 -40.84 12.26
C LEU A 52 -1.56 -40.53 13.73
N HIS A 53 -2.50 -41.27 14.33
CA HIS A 53 -3.04 -41.01 15.67
C HIS A 53 -2.87 -42.15 16.66
N GLY A 54 -2.12 -43.21 16.31
CA GLY A 54 -1.78 -44.29 17.24
C GLY A 54 -0.73 -43.82 18.25
N ASP A 55 -0.95 -44.16 19.52
CA ASP A 55 -0.08 -43.82 20.66
C ASP A 55 1.31 -44.45 20.60
N ASP A 56 1.54 -45.38 19.70
CA ASP A 56 2.83 -46.06 19.52
C ASP A 56 3.49 -45.56 18.23
N GLY A 57 4.60 -44.87 18.35
CA GLY A 57 5.41 -44.38 17.24
C GLY A 57 5.83 -45.50 16.29
N ILE A 58 5.07 -45.71 15.22
CA ILE A 58 5.39 -46.70 14.17
C ILE A 58 6.28 -46.03 13.14
N PRO A 59 7.49 -46.51 12.90
CA PRO A 59 8.39 -45.94 11.89
C PRO A 59 7.85 -46.21 10.48
N LEU A 60 7.64 -45.17 9.69
CA LEU A 60 7.28 -45.28 8.27
C LEU A 60 8.52 -45.67 7.47
N ARG A 61 8.54 -46.85 6.93
CA ARG A 61 9.62 -47.33 6.06
C ARG A 61 9.31 -46.99 4.62
N MET A 62 10.09 -46.10 4.02
CA MET A 62 10.04 -45.83 2.57
C MET A 62 11.12 -46.68 1.89
N GLN A 63 10.74 -47.54 0.95
CA GLN A 63 11.67 -48.19 0.05
C GLN A 63 11.77 -47.40 -1.26
N GLY A 64 12.89 -46.75 -1.45
CA GLY A 64 13.29 -46.26 -2.78
C GLY A 64 13.99 -47.35 -3.54
N GLY A 65 13.74 -47.53 -4.82
CA GLY A 65 14.53 -48.43 -5.68
C GLY A 65 15.97 -47.97 -5.71
N ASP A 66 16.86 -48.75 -5.18
CA ASP A 66 18.35 -48.63 -5.11
C ASP A 66 18.90 -48.61 -3.67
N GLY A 67 18.18 -49.23 -2.72
CA GLY A 67 18.78 -49.62 -1.44
C GLY A 67 18.98 -48.51 -0.40
N VAL A 68 18.42 -47.34 -0.57
CA VAL A 68 18.42 -46.29 0.45
C VAL A 68 17.23 -46.49 1.39
N GLN A 69 17.48 -46.81 2.65
CA GLN A 69 16.48 -46.93 3.71
C GLN A 69 16.52 -45.67 4.59
N GLY A 70 15.43 -44.89 4.61
CA GLY A 70 15.24 -43.78 5.54
C GLY A 70 14.10 -44.05 6.52
N VAL A 71 14.29 -43.70 7.78
CA VAL A 71 13.27 -43.79 8.83
C VAL A 71 12.87 -42.37 9.20
N VAL A 72 11.59 -42.04 9.08
CA VAL A 72 11.02 -40.77 9.54
C VAL A 72 10.33 -41.02 10.87
N GLU A 73 10.84 -40.51 11.96
CA GLU A 73 10.21 -40.53 13.26
C GLU A 73 9.26 -39.33 13.41
N MET A 74 7.98 -39.63 13.69
CA MET A 74 7.02 -38.56 14.03
C MET A 74 6.91 -38.46 15.55
N LEU A 75 7.18 -37.28 16.09
CA LEU A 75 7.04 -37.00 17.50
C LEU A 75 5.58 -36.66 17.84
N PRO A 76 4.98 -37.31 18.86
CA PRO A 76 3.64 -36.96 19.33
C PRO A 76 3.74 -35.81 20.31
N ARG A 77 3.42 -34.58 19.91
CA ARG A 77 2.88 -33.50 20.76
C ARG A 77 2.58 -32.22 19.93
N ASP A 78 1.41 -31.68 20.20
CA ASP A 78 0.97 -30.30 19.82
C ASP A 78 0.42 -30.07 18.42
N GLY A 79 0.01 -31.09 17.67
CA GLY A 79 -0.75 -30.92 16.43
C GLY A 79 -0.04 -30.09 15.32
N VAL A 80 1.27 -29.90 15.42
CA VAL A 80 2.09 -29.18 14.45
C VAL A 80 3.11 -30.13 13.85
N LEU A 81 2.89 -30.53 12.61
CA LEU A 81 3.91 -31.19 11.79
C LEU A 81 5.02 -30.18 11.48
N ARG A 82 6.07 -30.17 12.27
CA ARG A 82 7.33 -29.51 11.89
C ARG A 82 8.16 -30.50 11.08
N ALA A 83 8.21 -30.31 9.78
CA ALA A 83 9.27 -30.88 8.99
C ALA A 83 10.55 -30.07 9.24
N GLU A 84 11.27 -30.38 10.32
CA GLU A 84 12.63 -29.89 10.46
C GLU A 84 13.51 -30.72 9.52
N GLY A 85 14.09 -30.07 8.53
CA GLY A 85 15.07 -30.64 7.61
C GLY A 85 16.42 -30.90 8.26
N ARG A 86 16.43 -31.69 9.34
CA ARG A 86 17.63 -32.29 9.90
C ARG A 86 17.55 -33.79 9.70
N PHE A 87 18.28 -34.27 8.72
CA PHE A 87 18.73 -35.65 8.77
C PHE A 87 19.65 -35.77 10.00
N MET A 88 19.17 -36.43 11.05
CA MET A 88 20.03 -36.78 12.16
C MET A 88 21.03 -37.85 11.68
N ASP A 89 22.30 -37.45 11.72
CA ASP A 89 23.42 -38.38 11.58
C ASP A 89 23.27 -39.43 12.75
N LEU A 90 22.89 -40.62 12.39
CA LEU A 90 22.91 -41.75 13.33
C LEU A 90 24.37 -42.08 13.58
N GLY A 91 24.92 -41.43 14.61
CA GLY A 91 26.26 -41.69 15.09
C GLY A 91 26.51 -43.17 15.36
N GLY A 92 27.00 -43.83 14.36
CA GLY A 92 27.56 -45.17 14.48
C GLY A 92 28.81 -45.14 15.33
N ARG A 93 28.81 -45.85 16.46
CA ARG A 93 30.04 -46.15 17.20
C ARG A 93 31.07 -46.78 16.26
N ARG A 94 32.21 -46.11 16.14
CA ARG A 94 33.38 -46.67 15.45
C ARG A 94 33.85 -47.93 16.15
N HIS A 95 33.76 -49.04 15.45
CA HIS A 95 34.72 -50.12 15.56
C HIS A 95 35.39 -50.27 14.20
N GLY A 96 36.71 -50.26 14.24
CA GLY A 96 37.54 -50.20 13.06
C GLY A 96 37.47 -51.47 12.18
N GLY A 97 37.70 -51.27 10.89
CA GLY A 97 37.88 -52.31 9.90
C GLY A 97 37.71 -51.76 8.51
N ASP A 98 38.82 -51.68 7.76
CA ASP A 98 38.92 -51.25 6.39
C ASP A 98 37.90 -51.89 5.46
N ALA A 99 37.24 -51.09 4.59
CA ALA A 99 37.11 -51.41 3.17
C ALA A 99 36.27 -50.36 2.40
N ALA A 100 36.84 -49.89 1.35
CA ALA A 100 36.26 -49.43 0.07
C ALA A 100 35.16 -48.36 0.11
N GLY A 101 35.52 -47.23 -0.47
CA GLY A 101 34.66 -46.07 -0.75
C GLY A 101 33.33 -46.43 -1.40
N LYS A 102 32.30 -45.89 -0.80
CA LYS A 102 31.06 -45.57 -1.48
C LYS A 102 30.73 -44.14 -1.14
N ASP A 103 30.71 -43.31 -2.16
CA ASP A 103 30.36 -41.92 -2.09
C ASP A 103 28.94 -41.76 -1.50
N PHE A 104 28.87 -41.15 -0.33
CA PHE A 104 27.58 -40.66 0.20
C PHE A 104 27.22 -39.42 -0.60
N VAL A 105 26.09 -39.48 -1.28
CA VAL A 105 25.49 -38.30 -1.89
C VAL A 105 24.92 -37.46 -0.77
N ASP A 106 25.50 -36.29 -0.58
CA ASP A 106 25.05 -35.32 0.43
C ASP A 106 23.62 -34.84 0.10
N ALA A 107 22.70 -35.01 1.01
CA ALA A 107 21.28 -34.63 0.82
C ALA A 107 21.07 -33.11 0.80
N GLU A 108 22.09 -32.30 1.07
CA GLU A 108 22.03 -30.84 1.02
C GLU A 108 21.93 -30.25 -0.41
N GLY A 109 22.07 -31.08 -1.45
CA GLY A 109 22.03 -30.65 -2.86
C GLY A 109 20.67 -30.81 -3.55
N ILE A 110 19.62 -31.28 -2.89
CA ILE A 110 18.29 -31.39 -3.49
C ILE A 110 17.59 -30.05 -3.33
N GLY A 111 17.78 -29.17 -4.30
CA GLY A 111 17.01 -27.94 -4.41
C GLY A 111 15.51 -28.25 -4.44
N ARG A 112 14.71 -27.49 -3.72
CA ARG A 112 13.24 -27.53 -3.83
C ARG A 112 12.89 -27.28 -5.30
N PRO A 113 11.92 -27.98 -5.89
CA PRO A 113 11.42 -27.61 -7.21
C PRO A 113 10.90 -26.16 -7.13
N GLU A 114 11.49 -25.27 -7.92
CA GLU A 114 11.25 -23.82 -7.83
C GLU A 114 9.84 -23.39 -8.25
N SER A 115 9.07 -24.27 -8.93
CA SER A 115 7.66 -24.00 -9.21
C SER A 115 6.86 -25.26 -9.59
N ALA A 116 5.54 -25.22 -9.42
CA ALA A 116 4.60 -26.21 -9.95
C ALA A 116 4.66 -26.30 -11.51
N ALA A 117 5.15 -25.24 -12.17
CA ALA A 117 5.32 -25.19 -13.62
C ALA A 117 6.37 -26.19 -14.15
N ASP A 118 7.41 -26.52 -13.36
CA ASP A 118 8.43 -27.48 -13.78
C ASP A 118 7.92 -28.91 -13.77
N ILE A 119 6.95 -29.20 -12.88
CA ILE A 119 6.26 -30.49 -12.80
C ILE A 119 5.27 -30.64 -13.98
N VAL A 120 4.63 -29.56 -14.39
CA VAL A 120 3.67 -29.53 -15.49
C VAL A 120 4.38 -29.76 -16.83
N ARG A 121 5.55 -29.14 -17.07
CA ARG A 121 6.32 -29.35 -18.32
C ARG A 121 6.78 -30.80 -18.51
N ALA A 122 7.04 -31.52 -17.44
CA ALA A 122 7.35 -32.95 -17.54
C ALA A 122 6.13 -33.83 -17.87
N ALA A 123 4.91 -33.34 -17.61
CA ALA A 123 3.66 -34.04 -17.89
C ALA A 123 3.13 -33.83 -19.33
N ASP A 124 3.31 -32.62 -19.89
CA ASP A 124 2.88 -32.30 -21.28
C ASP A 124 3.60 -33.11 -22.37
N VAL A 125 4.82 -33.57 -22.08
CA VAL A 125 5.58 -34.40 -23.02
C VAL A 125 4.98 -35.81 -23.17
N VAL A 126 4.13 -36.26 -22.23
CA VAL A 126 3.56 -37.62 -22.24
C VAL A 126 2.22 -37.72 -22.97
N GLN A 127 1.57 -36.60 -23.26
CA GLN A 127 0.18 -36.58 -23.77
C GLN A 127 0.03 -36.54 -25.30
N HIS A 128 1.10 -36.36 -26.08
CA HIS A 128 0.91 -35.99 -27.51
C HIS A 128 1.19 -37.07 -28.57
N ASP A 129 1.71 -38.24 -28.25
CA ASP A 129 1.95 -39.26 -29.27
C ASP A 129 1.50 -40.67 -28.85
N GLY A 130 0.48 -41.19 -29.52
CA GLY A 130 -0.14 -42.50 -29.27
C GLY A 130 0.67 -43.74 -29.68
N GLU A 131 1.99 -43.66 -29.79
CA GLU A 131 2.90 -44.82 -29.98
C GLU A 131 4.04 -44.85 -28.98
N PRO A 132 4.38 -46.04 -28.43
CA PRO A 132 5.44 -46.16 -27.43
C PRO A 132 6.82 -46.13 -28.10
N ARG A 133 7.37 -44.92 -28.30
CA ARG A 133 8.79 -44.77 -28.65
C ARG A 133 9.61 -44.63 -27.37
N ARG A 134 10.67 -45.45 -27.25
CA ARG A 134 11.68 -45.30 -26.19
C ARG A 134 12.31 -43.92 -26.28
N ARG A 135 11.89 -42.98 -25.40
CA ARG A 135 12.56 -41.70 -25.19
C ARG A 135 13.13 -41.66 -23.78
N GLN A 136 14.41 -41.51 -23.69
CA GLN A 136 15.12 -41.20 -22.44
C GLN A 136 15.09 -39.68 -22.26
N ILE A 137 14.55 -39.22 -21.14
CA ILE A 137 14.56 -37.80 -20.79
C ILE A 137 15.70 -37.57 -19.80
N PRO A 138 16.68 -36.70 -20.10
CA PRO A 138 17.69 -36.33 -19.15
C PRO A 138 17.11 -35.43 -18.06
N VAL A 139 17.04 -35.94 -16.83
CA VAL A 139 16.64 -35.16 -15.64
C VAL A 139 17.92 -34.84 -14.87
N ARG A 140 18.17 -33.55 -14.62
CA ARG A 140 19.26 -33.12 -13.76
C ARG A 140 18.73 -33.02 -12.32
N VAL A 141 19.31 -33.82 -11.43
CA VAL A 141 19.08 -33.74 -9.99
C VAL A 141 20.41 -33.48 -9.32
N GLY A 142 20.55 -32.40 -8.59
CA GLY A 142 21.78 -32.10 -7.85
C GLY A 142 23.08 -32.00 -8.68
N GLY A 143 23.00 -31.50 -9.92
CA GLY A 143 24.20 -31.34 -10.78
C GLY A 143 24.63 -32.60 -11.54
N HIS A 144 24.06 -33.76 -11.26
CA HIS A 144 24.33 -35.04 -11.96
C HIS A 144 23.24 -35.38 -12.96
N ALA A 145 23.63 -35.88 -14.15
CA ALA A 145 22.67 -36.35 -15.15
C ALA A 145 22.31 -37.83 -14.83
N ALA A 146 21.05 -38.07 -14.49
CA ALA A 146 20.48 -39.41 -14.35
C ALA A 146 19.53 -39.69 -15.52
N GLN A 147 19.66 -40.89 -16.11
CA GLN A 147 18.75 -41.36 -17.15
C GLN A 147 17.71 -42.31 -16.52
N PHE A 148 16.43 -41.97 -16.68
CA PHE A 148 15.35 -42.82 -16.22
C PHE A 148 14.61 -43.46 -17.42
N ASP A 149 14.35 -44.77 -17.32
CA ASP A 149 13.57 -45.49 -18.33
C ASP A 149 12.06 -45.39 -17.99
N ILE A 150 11.32 -44.70 -18.85
CA ILE A 150 9.90 -44.36 -18.65
C ILE A 150 9.00 -45.61 -18.67
N GLN A 151 9.45 -46.75 -19.18
CA GLN A 151 8.65 -47.98 -19.25
C GLN A 151 8.30 -48.60 -17.89
N GLN A 152 8.97 -48.20 -16.81
CA GLN A 152 8.68 -48.73 -15.45
C GLN A 152 7.65 -47.89 -14.67
N PHE A 153 7.27 -46.71 -15.16
CA PHE A 153 6.22 -45.92 -14.51
C PHE A 153 4.91 -46.06 -15.28
N SER A 154 4.01 -46.91 -14.75
CA SER A 154 2.65 -46.95 -15.31
C SER A 154 1.95 -45.60 -15.07
N VAL A 155 1.04 -45.21 -15.98
CA VAL A 155 0.16 -44.03 -15.86
C VAL A 155 -0.54 -43.98 -14.49
N PHE A 156 -0.82 -45.15 -13.93
CA PHE A 156 -1.41 -45.33 -12.60
C PHE A 156 -0.53 -44.79 -11.45
N HIS A 157 0.80 -44.91 -11.56
CA HIS A 157 1.71 -44.38 -10.54
C HIS A 157 1.85 -42.87 -10.60
N ILE A 158 1.82 -42.28 -11.78
CA ILE A 158 1.87 -40.82 -11.98
C ILE A 158 0.58 -40.17 -11.42
N HIS A 159 -0.59 -40.76 -11.66
CA HIS A 159 -1.86 -40.32 -11.09
C HIS A 159 -1.86 -40.41 -9.54
N LYS A 160 -1.31 -41.46 -8.98
CA LYS A 160 -1.26 -41.66 -7.52
C LYS A 160 -0.33 -40.68 -6.83
N VAL A 161 0.81 -40.33 -7.46
CA VAL A 161 1.76 -39.29 -6.97
C VAL A 161 1.14 -37.88 -7.08
N LYS A 162 0.51 -37.55 -8.21
CA LYS A 162 -0.17 -36.25 -8.39
C LYS A 162 -1.30 -36.08 -7.35
N LYS A 163 -2.10 -37.12 -7.13
CA LYS A 163 -3.21 -37.09 -6.18
C LYS A 163 -2.71 -36.92 -4.73
N LYS A 164 -1.65 -37.61 -4.35
CA LYS A 164 -1.06 -37.51 -3.01
C LYS A 164 -0.41 -36.13 -2.79
N THR A 165 0.26 -35.57 -3.78
CA THR A 165 0.87 -34.24 -3.70
C THR A 165 -0.20 -33.15 -3.65
N LEU A 166 -1.29 -33.30 -4.41
CA LEU A 166 -2.40 -32.35 -4.38
C LEU A 166 -3.17 -32.44 -3.05
N ILE A 167 -3.44 -33.65 -2.54
CA ILE A 167 -4.08 -33.86 -1.23
C ILE A 167 -3.19 -33.31 -0.10
N PHE A 168 -1.88 -33.50 -0.19
CA PHE A 168 -0.93 -32.95 0.79
C PHE A 168 -0.84 -31.42 0.71
N ALA A 169 -0.84 -30.83 -0.49
CA ALA A 169 -0.89 -29.38 -0.69
C ALA A 169 -2.24 -28.79 -0.22
N LEU A 170 -3.35 -29.47 -0.48
CA LEU A 170 -4.67 -29.09 0.03
C LEU A 170 -4.79 -29.26 1.55
N ALA A 171 -4.19 -30.28 2.13
CA ALA A 171 -4.15 -30.50 3.58
C ALA A 171 -3.28 -29.45 4.29
N ILE A 172 -2.16 -29.03 3.69
CA ILE A 172 -1.33 -27.92 4.22
C ILE A 172 -2.10 -26.60 4.18
N ASN A 173 -2.81 -26.33 3.09
CA ASN A 173 -3.67 -25.13 2.99
C ASN A 173 -4.90 -25.21 3.90
N ALA A 174 -5.42 -26.40 4.19
CA ALA A 174 -6.54 -26.59 5.12
C ALA A 174 -6.15 -26.49 6.60
N SER A 175 -4.85 -26.50 6.94
CA SER A 175 -4.39 -26.47 8.34
C SER A 175 -4.44 -25.07 8.97
N MET A 176 -4.47 -23.98 8.18
CA MET A 176 -4.73 -22.63 8.68
C MET A 176 -6.12 -22.19 8.23
N LYS A 177 -7.06 -22.12 9.16
CA LYS A 177 -8.36 -21.52 8.87
C LYS A 177 -8.15 -20.07 8.45
N GLN A 178 -8.54 -19.73 7.23
CA GLN A 178 -8.58 -18.35 6.79
C GLN A 178 -9.48 -17.54 7.72
N ASP A 179 -9.06 -16.35 8.12
CA ASP A 179 -9.91 -15.41 8.85
C ASP A 179 -10.94 -14.83 7.88
N LEU A 180 -12.03 -15.58 7.69
CA LEU A 180 -13.11 -15.19 6.77
C LEU A 180 -13.72 -13.84 7.14
N GLN A 181 -13.76 -13.47 8.43
CA GLN A 181 -14.33 -12.23 8.87
C GLN A 181 -13.57 -11.02 8.30
N VAL A 182 -12.25 -11.04 8.40
CA VAL A 182 -11.40 -9.96 7.88
C VAL A 182 -11.36 -9.97 6.35
N PHE A 183 -11.19 -11.14 5.73
CA PHE A 183 -11.10 -11.23 4.27
C PHE A 183 -12.42 -10.89 3.56
N ASP A 184 -13.58 -11.20 4.15
CA ASP A 184 -14.88 -10.74 3.64
C ASP A 184 -15.03 -9.21 3.71
N LEU A 185 -14.49 -8.56 4.75
CA LEU A 185 -14.46 -7.10 4.83
C LEU A 185 -13.50 -6.49 3.80
N ILE A 186 -12.33 -7.08 3.57
CA ILE A 186 -11.39 -6.66 2.50
C ILE A 186 -12.06 -6.77 1.12
N LYS A 187 -12.82 -7.84 0.88
CA LYS A 187 -13.58 -8.01 -0.35
C LYS A 187 -14.63 -6.90 -0.51
N LYS A 188 -15.40 -6.59 0.54
CA LYS A 188 -16.38 -5.50 0.53
C LYS A 188 -15.73 -4.14 0.28
N GLU A 189 -14.55 -3.89 0.87
CA GLU A 189 -13.81 -2.65 0.61
C GLU A 189 -13.35 -2.56 -0.85
N LYS A 190 -12.88 -3.68 -1.44
CA LYS A 190 -12.57 -3.74 -2.87
C LYS A 190 -13.81 -3.43 -3.73
N GLU A 191 -14.97 -3.98 -3.38
CA GLU A 191 -16.25 -3.69 -4.05
C GLU A 191 -16.59 -2.21 -3.95
N ARG A 192 -16.52 -1.60 -2.75
CA ARG A 192 -16.75 -0.17 -2.53
C ARG A 192 -15.84 0.71 -3.40
N GLN A 193 -14.54 0.44 -3.39
CA GLN A 193 -13.58 1.20 -4.20
C GLN A 193 -13.84 1.03 -5.70
N SER A 194 -14.30 -0.14 -6.13
CA SER A 194 -14.57 -0.42 -7.54
C SER A 194 -15.85 0.24 -8.05
N SER A 195 -16.89 0.36 -7.23
CA SER A 195 -18.20 0.90 -7.60
C SER A 195 -18.28 2.43 -7.53
N GLY A 196 -17.54 3.06 -6.61
CA GLY A 196 -17.64 4.49 -6.32
C GLY A 196 -16.65 5.37 -7.11
N LEU A 197 -16.89 6.68 -7.04
CA LEU A 197 -15.97 7.73 -7.50
C LEU A 197 -15.17 8.25 -6.31
N GLU A 198 -13.87 7.95 -6.26
CA GLU A 198 -12.97 8.42 -5.23
C GLU A 198 -12.38 9.78 -5.60
N LEU A 199 -12.80 10.82 -4.91
CA LEU A 199 -12.40 12.21 -5.14
C LEU A 199 -11.71 12.85 -3.93
N ILE A 200 -11.35 12.07 -2.90
CA ILE A 200 -10.51 12.56 -1.82
C ILE A 200 -9.12 12.85 -2.38
N ALA A 201 -8.69 14.12 -2.31
CA ALA A 201 -7.46 14.60 -2.93
C ALA A 201 -6.17 13.92 -2.43
N SER A 202 -6.22 13.26 -1.27
CA SER A 202 -5.09 12.53 -0.66
C SER A 202 -5.13 11.02 -0.90
N GLU A 203 -6.07 10.52 -1.71
CA GLU A 203 -6.18 9.09 -2.05
C GLU A 203 -5.75 8.82 -3.50
N ASN A 204 -5.29 7.59 -3.71
CA ASN A 204 -4.89 7.11 -5.03
C ASN A 204 -4.92 5.57 -5.05
N TYR A 205 -4.90 4.99 -6.25
CA TYR A 205 -4.83 3.54 -6.45
C TYR A 205 -3.44 3.15 -6.91
N VAL A 206 -2.78 2.33 -6.12
CA VAL A 206 -1.44 1.81 -6.43
C VAL A 206 -1.50 0.68 -7.47
N SER A 207 -0.36 0.41 -8.12
CA SER A 207 -0.22 -0.70 -9.05
C SER A 207 -0.22 -2.07 -8.35
N ASP A 208 -0.48 -3.13 -9.12
CA ASP A 208 -0.37 -4.51 -8.64
C ASP A 208 1.05 -4.84 -8.16
N GLN A 209 2.10 -4.24 -8.77
CA GLN A 209 3.47 -4.42 -8.34
C GLN A 209 3.73 -3.82 -6.94
N VAL A 210 3.20 -2.62 -6.68
CA VAL A 210 3.26 -1.99 -5.35
C VAL A 210 2.52 -2.85 -4.31
N MET A 211 1.32 -3.36 -4.66
CA MET A 211 0.56 -4.26 -3.78
C MET A 211 1.29 -5.58 -3.51
N ALA A 212 1.92 -6.18 -4.53
CA ALA A 212 2.72 -7.39 -4.39
C ALA A 212 3.93 -7.18 -3.47
N ALA A 213 4.62 -6.04 -3.60
CA ALA A 213 5.73 -5.69 -2.70
C ALA A 213 5.26 -5.48 -1.26
N MET A 214 4.10 -4.84 -1.05
CA MET A 214 3.48 -4.67 0.28
C MET A 214 3.12 -6.00 0.96
N GLY A 215 2.69 -7.00 0.20
CA GLY A 215 2.36 -8.35 0.69
C GLY A 215 3.56 -9.31 0.69
N SER A 216 4.78 -8.83 0.52
CA SER A 216 5.97 -9.67 0.40
C SER A 216 6.51 -10.17 1.74
N ILE A 217 7.42 -11.17 1.63
CA ILE A 217 8.12 -11.76 2.78
C ILE A 217 8.99 -10.75 3.55
N CYS A 218 9.28 -9.58 2.98
CA CYS A 218 10.02 -8.51 3.64
C CYS A 218 9.35 -8.06 4.95
N THR A 219 8.05 -8.32 5.13
CA THR A 219 7.32 -8.06 6.38
C THR A 219 7.88 -8.82 7.59
N ASN A 220 8.59 -9.93 7.36
CA ASN A 220 9.14 -10.77 8.43
C ASN A 220 10.48 -10.24 8.98
N LYS A 221 11.13 -9.28 8.27
CA LYS A 221 12.49 -8.87 8.61
C LYS A 221 12.53 -7.71 9.59
N TYR A 222 13.27 -7.87 10.68
CA TYR A 222 13.59 -6.83 11.65
C TYR A 222 14.97 -6.23 11.33
N ALA A 223 15.04 -4.93 11.01
CA ALA A 223 16.24 -4.30 10.45
C ALA A 223 16.52 -2.90 11.04
N GLU A 224 16.52 -2.76 12.37
CA GLU A 224 16.89 -1.51 13.03
C GLU A 224 18.28 -1.02 12.62
N GLY A 225 18.43 0.27 12.43
CA GLY A 225 19.61 0.92 11.89
C GLY A 225 19.40 1.29 10.41
N TYR A 226 20.50 1.39 9.68
CA TYR A 226 20.54 1.81 8.26
C TYR A 226 21.36 0.82 7.42
N PRO A 227 21.25 0.81 6.08
CA PRO A 227 22.06 -0.07 5.24
C PRO A 227 23.53 -0.07 5.61
N GLY A 228 24.11 -1.27 5.79
CA GLY A 228 25.48 -1.46 6.23
C GLY A 228 25.78 -1.12 7.70
N LYS A 229 24.79 -0.66 8.46
CA LYS A 229 24.92 -0.27 9.89
C LYS A 229 23.69 -0.73 10.68
N ARG A 230 23.33 -2.02 10.56
CA ARG A 230 22.20 -2.62 11.25
C ARG A 230 22.57 -3.14 12.64
N TYR A 231 21.58 -3.15 13.53
CA TYR A 231 21.74 -3.78 14.85
C TYR A 231 21.48 -5.30 14.80
N TYR A 232 20.94 -5.83 13.70
CA TYR A 232 20.57 -7.23 13.52
C TYR A 232 21.29 -7.83 12.32
N GLY A 233 21.61 -9.13 12.40
CA GLY A 233 22.16 -9.90 11.29
C GLY A 233 21.12 -10.24 10.20
N GLY A 234 21.57 -10.76 9.06
CA GLY A 234 20.73 -11.20 7.95
C GLY A 234 20.01 -10.06 7.22
N CYS A 235 20.61 -8.86 7.17
CA CYS A 235 20.03 -7.68 6.54
C CYS A 235 20.58 -7.39 5.15
N GLU A 236 21.53 -8.19 4.65
CA GLU A 236 22.26 -7.97 3.40
C GLU A 236 21.36 -7.84 2.15
N VAL A 237 20.17 -8.45 2.17
CA VAL A 237 19.21 -8.35 1.06
C VAL A 237 18.32 -7.11 1.23
N VAL A 238 17.77 -6.88 2.42
CA VAL A 238 16.94 -5.69 2.67
C VAL A 238 17.74 -4.41 2.62
N ASP A 239 19.04 -4.44 2.94
CA ASP A 239 19.96 -3.31 2.75
C ASP A 239 20.01 -2.89 1.27
N GLN A 240 20.06 -3.86 0.35
CA GLN A 240 20.02 -3.59 -1.09
C GLN A 240 18.68 -3.00 -1.52
N ILE A 241 17.56 -3.51 -0.97
CA ILE A 241 16.22 -2.99 -1.27
C ILE A 241 16.10 -1.53 -0.79
N GLU A 242 16.51 -1.24 0.44
CA GLU A 242 16.46 0.11 0.99
C GLU A 242 17.40 1.05 0.22
N GLN A 243 18.62 0.59 -0.15
CA GLN A 243 19.53 1.41 -0.94
C GLN A 243 18.96 1.74 -2.33
N ILE A 244 18.30 0.77 -2.99
CA ILE A 244 17.59 1.02 -4.27
C ILE A 244 16.49 2.07 -4.09
N ALA A 245 15.74 2.02 -2.99
CA ALA A 245 14.72 3.01 -2.71
C ALA A 245 15.33 4.42 -2.52
N ILE A 246 16.43 4.52 -1.76
CA ILE A 246 17.17 5.77 -1.54
C ILE A 246 17.69 6.33 -2.87
N ASP A 247 18.37 5.52 -3.66
CA ASP A 247 18.99 5.94 -4.93
C ASP A 247 17.95 6.42 -5.93
N ARG A 248 16.84 5.69 -6.06
CA ARG A 248 15.71 6.08 -6.92
C ARG A 248 15.07 7.37 -6.47
N LEU A 249 14.88 7.53 -5.17
CA LEU A 249 14.28 8.74 -4.61
C LEU A 249 15.18 9.96 -4.79
N CYS A 250 16.48 9.83 -4.55
CA CYS A 250 17.46 10.88 -4.81
C CYS A 250 17.45 11.31 -6.28
N LYS A 251 17.45 10.34 -7.19
CA LYS A 251 17.40 10.60 -8.64
C LYS A 251 16.10 11.27 -9.06
N LEU A 252 14.96 10.87 -8.49
CA LEU A 252 13.63 11.37 -8.85
C LEU A 252 13.46 12.86 -8.54
N TYR A 253 14.08 13.34 -7.47
CA TYR A 253 13.96 14.73 -7.00
C TYR A 253 15.25 15.55 -7.09
N ASP A 254 16.32 15.02 -7.68
CA ASP A 254 17.63 15.69 -7.75
C ASP A 254 18.16 16.06 -6.35
N ALA A 255 18.13 15.08 -5.43
CA ALA A 255 18.52 15.21 -4.04
C ALA A 255 19.84 14.48 -3.74
N GLU A 256 20.65 15.02 -2.83
CA GLU A 256 21.87 14.37 -2.31
C GLU A 256 21.58 13.37 -1.19
N TYR A 257 20.50 13.61 -0.44
CA TYR A 257 20.14 12.79 0.72
C TYR A 257 18.66 12.41 0.69
N ALA A 258 18.40 11.16 1.04
CA ALA A 258 17.05 10.66 1.26
C ALA A 258 16.99 9.70 2.45
N ASN A 259 15.91 9.76 3.23
CA ASN A 259 15.54 8.76 4.22
C ASN A 259 14.17 8.20 3.85
N VAL A 260 14.10 6.89 3.61
CA VAL A 260 12.89 6.17 3.17
C VAL A 260 12.20 5.41 4.30
N GLN A 261 12.74 5.46 5.52
CA GLN A 261 12.24 4.69 6.66
C GLN A 261 10.97 5.28 7.33
N PRO A 262 10.63 6.59 7.27
CA PRO A 262 9.43 7.07 7.95
C PRO A 262 8.18 6.26 7.58
N HIS A 263 7.45 5.77 8.61
CA HIS A 263 6.26 4.93 8.43
C HIS A 263 5.09 5.74 7.86
N SER A 264 5.07 7.04 8.09
CA SER A 264 4.06 7.97 7.56
C SER A 264 4.65 9.36 7.34
N GLY A 265 3.93 10.23 6.61
CA GLY A 265 4.29 11.64 6.51
C GLY A 265 4.32 12.33 7.86
N ALA A 266 3.39 12.00 8.76
CA ALA A 266 3.37 12.57 10.12
C ALA A 266 4.64 12.21 10.92
N GLN A 267 5.16 10.99 10.78
CA GLN A 267 6.42 10.58 11.44
C GLN A 267 7.65 11.21 10.77
N ALA A 268 7.65 11.38 9.44
CA ALA A 268 8.68 12.16 8.75
C ALA A 268 8.72 13.60 9.28
N ASN A 269 7.54 14.23 9.40
CA ASN A 269 7.40 15.59 9.92
C ASN A 269 7.82 15.68 11.39
N MET A 270 7.44 14.71 12.21
CA MET A 270 7.86 14.63 13.61
C MET A 270 9.39 14.48 13.74
N ALA A 271 10.01 13.66 12.91
CA ALA A 271 11.46 13.50 12.89
C ALA A 271 12.17 14.82 12.53
N VAL A 272 11.65 15.58 11.55
CA VAL A 272 12.20 16.90 11.19
C VAL A 272 12.02 17.91 12.32
N THR A 273 10.83 18.00 12.93
CA THR A 273 10.64 18.92 14.08
C THR A 273 11.55 18.57 15.24
N MET A 274 11.69 17.29 15.55
CA MET A 274 12.58 16.81 16.64
C MET A 274 14.07 17.05 16.32
N ALA A 275 14.45 16.96 15.05
CA ALA A 275 15.81 17.28 14.60
C ALA A 275 16.13 18.76 14.75
N CYS A 276 15.19 19.64 14.42
CA CYS A 276 15.40 21.08 14.28
C CYS A 276 15.03 21.89 15.51
N LEU A 277 14.13 21.39 16.37
CA LEU A 277 13.51 22.14 17.45
C LEU A 277 13.76 21.46 18.82
N ARG A 278 13.67 22.28 19.87
CA ARG A 278 13.55 21.85 21.27
C ARG A 278 12.19 22.27 21.81
N PRO A 279 11.62 21.57 22.81
CA PRO A 279 10.35 21.97 23.42
C PRO A 279 10.31 23.46 23.76
N GLY A 280 9.25 24.14 23.31
CA GLY A 280 9.04 25.58 23.44
C GLY A 280 9.69 26.45 22.36
N ASP A 281 10.46 25.89 21.43
CA ASP A 281 11.01 26.66 20.29
C ASP A 281 9.90 27.13 19.35
N ILE A 282 10.11 28.32 18.78
CA ILE A 282 9.18 28.92 17.83
C ILE A 282 9.42 28.37 16.43
N PHE A 283 8.32 28.02 15.76
CA PHE A 283 8.32 27.71 14.33
C PHE A 283 7.08 28.31 13.66
N MET A 284 7.11 28.43 12.32
CA MET A 284 5.99 28.92 11.54
C MET A 284 5.43 27.87 10.58
N GLY A 285 4.10 27.86 10.42
CA GLY A 285 3.39 27.01 9.45
C GLY A 285 2.11 27.66 8.96
N LEU A 286 1.54 27.16 7.86
CA LEU A 286 0.24 27.62 7.38
C LEU A 286 -0.86 27.24 8.37
N ASP A 287 -1.75 28.17 8.67
CA ASP A 287 -2.88 27.96 9.57
C ASP A 287 -3.74 26.77 9.11
N LEU A 288 -4.13 25.92 10.08
CA LEU A 288 -4.93 24.72 9.81
C LEU A 288 -6.29 25.07 9.14
N SER A 289 -6.92 26.17 9.58
CA SER A 289 -8.21 26.64 9.03
C SER A 289 -8.08 27.17 7.61
N MET A 290 -6.87 27.50 7.19
CA MET A 290 -6.55 28.00 5.85
C MET A 290 -5.91 26.95 4.93
N GLY A 291 -5.98 25.68 5.32
CA GLY A 291 -5.50 24.57 4.51
C GLY A 291 -4.19 23.93 4.95
N GLY A 292 -3.61 24.36 6.08
CA GLY A 292 -2.43 23.74 6.69
C GLY A 292 -2.65 22.26 7.04
N HIS A 293 -1.60 21.58 7.46
CA HIS A 293 -1.66 20.21 7.93
C HIS A 293 -1.60 20.15 9.46
N LEU A 294 -2.20 19.12 10.09
CA LEU A 294 -2.19 18.95 11.55
C LEU A 294 -0.78 19.01 12.13
N THR A 295 0.22 18.42 11.45
CA THR A 295 1.61 18.40 11.90
C THR A 295 2.35 19.74 11.73
N HIS A 296 1.68 20.78 11.24
CA HIS A 296 2.25 22.11 11.06
C HIS A 296 1.88 23.07 12.19
N GLY A 297 1.60 22.56 13.40
CA GLY A 297 1.36 23.37 14.59
C GLY A 297 -0.04 23.33 15.17
N SER A 298 -0.88 22.36 14.74
CA SER A 298 -2.19 22.18 15.35
C SER A 298 -2.07 21.88 16.86
N PRO A 299 -2.87 22.54 17.71
CA PRO A 299 -2.77 22.38 19.19
C PRO A 299 -3.11 20.96 19.68
N VAL A 300 -3.74 20.14 18.85
CA VAL A 300 -4.03 18.72 19.16
C VAL A 300 -2.96 17.76 18.62
N ASN A 301 -1.94 18.28 17.93
CA ASN A 301 -0.81 17.51 17.41
C ASN A 301 0.44 17.71 18.23
N ALA A 302 1.34 16.73 18.26
CA ALA A 302 2.63 16.83 18.97
C ALA A 302 3.39 18.11 18.61
N SER A 303 3.30 18.59 17.37
CA SER A 303 3.95 19.83 16.94
C SER A 303 3.44 21.08 17.67
N GLY A 304 2.13 21.17 17.92
CA GLY A 304 1.54 22.29 18.67
C GLY A 304 1.60 22.10 20.19
N ILE A 305 1.76 20.85 20.69
CA ILE A 305 1.88 20.55 22.11
C ILE A 305 3.30 20.82 22.62
N LEU A 306 4.31 20.41 21.84
CA LEU A 306 5.72 20.46 22.25
C LEU A 306 6.40 21.79 21.94
N TYR A 307 5.98 22.45 20.85
CA TYR A 307 6.63 23.64 20.33
C TYR A 307 5.66 24.83 20.32
N HIS A 308 6.17 26.01 19.98
CA HIS A 308 5.38 27.23 19.91
C HIS A 308 5.11 27.63 18.43
N PRO A 309 3.99 27.19 17.84
CA PRO A 309 3.66 27.51 16.45
C PRO A 309 3.16 28.95 16.31
N VAL A 310 3.65 29.65 15.29
CA VAL A 310 3.13 30.93 14.82
C VAL A 310 2.57 30.71 13.42
N ALA A 311 1.25 30.88 13.27
CA ALA A 311 0.59 30.62 11.98
C ALA A 311 0.71 31.84 11.06
N TYR A 312 1.04 31.60 9.78
CA TYR A 312 0.78 32.55 8.70
C TYR A 312 -0.48 32.13 7.91
N GLY A 313 -1.04 33.04 7.13
CA GLY A 313 -2.34 32.84 6.52
C GLY A 313 -2.34 32.98 5.00
N LEU A 314 -3.57 33.06 4.49
CA LEU A 314 -3.85 33.39 3.09
C LEU A 314 -4.35 34.84 3.03
N ASN A 315 -4.05 35.50 1.93
CA ASN A 315 -4.62 36.80 1.64
C ASN A 315 -6.16 36.66 1.42
N PRO A 316 -6.99 37.44 2.11
CA PRO A 316 -8.45 37.26 2.06
C PRO A 316 -9.07 37.59 0.70
N GLU A 317 -8.43 38.44 -0.10
CA GLU A 317 -8.94 38.84 -1.41
C GLU A 317 -8.63 37.80 -2.49
N THR A 318 -7.39 37.27 -2.47
CA THR A 318 -6.91 36.34 -3.49
C THR A 318 -7.07 34.87 -3.13
N GLY A 319 -7.15 34.54 -1.84
CA GLY A 319 -7.11 33.16 -1.35
C GLY A 319 -5.77 32.47 -1.55
N CYS A 320 -4.71 33.22 -1.87
CA CYS A 320 -3.34 32.74 -2.02
C CYS A 320 -2.53 33.00 -0.75
N VAL A 321 -1.40 32.28 -0.58
CA VAL A 321 -0.47 32.49 0.54
C VAL A 321 -0.05 33.94 0.62
N ASP A 322 -0.18 34.54 1.80
CA ASP A 322 0.26 35.93 2.08
C ASP A 322 1.72 35.90 2.52
N TYR A 323 2.61 36.07 1.52
CA TYR A 323 4.05 36.09 1.78
C TYR A 323 4.52 37.36 2.49
N ASP A 324 3.79 38.48 2.36
CA ASP A 324 4.10 39.73 3.08
C ASP A 324 3.78 39.56 4.58
N GLU A 325 2.64 38.93 4.90
CA GLU A 325 2.32 38.58 6.26
C GLU A 325 3.32 37.56 6.84
N MET A 326 3.72 36.57 6.05
CA MET A 326 4.72 35.58 6.45
C MET A 326 6.05 36.25 6.82
N GLU A 327 6.56 37.14 5.98
CA GLU A 327 7.80 37.88 6.19
C GLU A 327 7.74 38.76 7.45
N ARG A 328 6.68 39.54 7.60
CA ARG A 328 6.46 40.37 8.80
C ARG A 328 6.46 39.55 10.07
N LYS A 329 5.69 38.45 10.11
CA LYS A 329 5.62 37.55 11.27
C LYS A 329 6.97 36.87 11.55
N ALA A 330 7.70 36.47 10.51
CA ALA A 330 9.02 35.85 10.66
C ALA A 330 10.02 36.82 11.32
N LEU A 331 10.02 38.08 10.87
CA LEU A 331 10.88 39.12 11.47
C LEU A 331 10.52 39.43 12.93
N GLU A 332 9.22 39.39 13.27
CA GLU A 332 8.74 39.62 14.63
C GLU A 332 9.09 38.46 15.58
N CYS A 333 8.80 37.20 15.18
CA CYS A 333 8.93 36.05 16.08
C CYS A 333 10.26 35.29 15.96
N LYS A 334 11.04 35.52 14.91
CA LYS A 334 12.34 34.89 14.64
C LYS A 334 12.29 33.37 14.84
N PRO A 335 11.50 32.66 14.02
CA PRO A 335 11.33 31.22 14.19
C PRO A 335 12.62 30.48 13.86
N LYS A 336 12.84 29.32 14.46
CA LYS A 336 13.94 28.42 14.07
C LYS A 336 13.64 27.63 12.79
N LEU A 337 12.34 27.47 12.47
CA LEU A 337 11.86 26.66 11.36
C LEU A 337 10.66 27.33 10.71
N ILE A 338 10.64 27.41 9.37
CA ILE A 338 9.49 27.83 8.58
C ILE A 338 9.05 26.66 7.74
N ILE A 339 7.76 26.28 7.82
CA ILE A 339 7.17 25.16 7.11
C ILE A 339 6.33 25.70 5.94
N GLY A 340 6.63 25.25 4.73
CA GLY A 340 5.76 25.40 3.56
C GLY A 340 5.09 24.10 3.22
N GLY A 341 3.88 24.17 2.68
CA GLY A 341 3.08 23.01 2.32
C GLY A 341 1.69 23.05 2.92
N ALA A 342 0.75 22.40 2.28
CA ALA A 342 -0.66 22.42 2.69
C ALA A 342 -1.40 21.14 2.29
N SER A 343 -2.52 20.90 2.99
CA SER A 343 -3.46 19.81 2.67
C SER A 343 -4.55 20.27 1.70
N ALA A 344 -4.86 21.56 1.64
CA ALA A 344 -5.99 22.10 0.86
C ALA A 344 -5.64 23.44 0.17
N TYR A 345 -4.48 23.49 -0.46
CA TYR A 345 -4.04 24.66 -1.23
C TYR A 345 -3.82 24.27 -2.70
N SER A 346 -4.52 24.96 -3.60
CA SER A 346 -4.61 24.59 -5.01
C SER A 346 -3.65 25.33 -5.93
N ARG A 347 -2.82 26.24 -5.41
CA ARG A 347 -1.87 27.03 -6.19
C ARG A 347 -0.43 26.59 -5.97
N GLU A 348 0.45 26.98 -6.89
CA GLU A 348 1.89 26.74 -6.75
C GLU A 348 2.48 27.64 -5.66
N TRP A 349 3.53 27.15 -5.00
CA TRP A 349 4.24 27.86 -3.94
C TRP A 349 5.41 28.66 -4.48
N ASP A 350 5.65 29.86 -3.93
CA ASP A 350 6.87 30.63 -4.18
C ASP A 350 7.98 30.22 -3.20
N TYR A 351 8.60 29.08 -3.51
CA TYR A 351 9.70 28.54 -2.67
C TYR A 351 10.91 29.48 -2.61
N GLU A 352 11.16 30.26 -3.67
CA GLU A 352 12.26 31.21 -3.70
C GLU A 352 12.03 32.34 -2.71
N ARG A 353 10.83 32.89 -2.65
CA ARG A 353 10.48 33.91 -1.67
C ARG A 353 10.51 33.39 -0.26
N MET A 354 9.97 32.17 -0.04
CA MET A 354 10.04 31.52 1.27
C MET A 354 11.48 31.30 1.73
N ARG A 355 12.38 30.95 0.81
CA ARG A 355 13.80 30.76 1.13
C ARG A 355 14.44 32.11 1.52
N LYS A 356 14.16 33.18 0.85
CA LYS A 356 14.66 34.52 1.21
C LYS A 356 14.21 34.95 2.62
N ILE A 357 12.92 34.75 2.93
CA ILE A 357 12.37 35.03 4.27
C ILE A 357 13.07 34.16 5.34
N ALA A 358 13.26 32.87 5.08
CA ALA A 358 13.94 31.98 6.03
C ALA A 358 15.41 32.38 6.27
N ASP A 359 16.15 32.72 5.20
CA ASP A 359 17.54 33.16 5.29
C ASP A 359 17.66 34.47 6.07
N GLU A 360 16.74 35.41 5.88
CA GLU A 360 16.74 36.72 6.57
C GLU A 360 16.62 36.58 8.10
N VAL A 361 15.86 35.62 8.57
CA VAL A 361 15.67 35.40 10.01
C VAL A 361 16.55 34.27 10.56
N GLY A 362 17.37 33.64 9.72
CA GLY A 362 18.24 32.51 10.09
C GLY A 362 17.48 31.22 10.41
N ALA A 363 16.29 31.04 9.82
CA ALA A 363 15.47 29.85 10.00
C ALA A 363 15.81 28.73 9.02
N ILE A 364 15.58 27.48 9.41
CA ILE A 364 15.52 26.35 8.48
C ILE A 364 14.23 26.44 7.66
N LEU A 365 14.33 26.45 6.34
CA LEU A 365 13.16 26.25 5.47
C LEU A 365 12.90 24.77 5.27
N TRP A 366 11.72 24.30 5.66
CA TRP A 366 11.24 22.94 5.44
C TRP A 366 9.97 22.99 4.58
N ILE A 367 9.93 22.16 3.53
CA ILE A 367 8.75 22.04 2.66
C ILE A 367 8.15 20.63 2.79
N ASP A 368 6.89 20.56 3.18
CA ASP A 368 6.07 19.34 3.09
C ASP A 368 5.35 19.34 1.73
N MET A 369 5.90 18.59 0.76
CA MET A 369 5.35 18.48 -0.59
C MET A 369 4.36 17.32 -0.75
N ALA A 370 3.86 16.75 0.33
CA ALA A 370 3.09 15.50 0.31
C ALA A 370 1.95 15.47 -0.72
N HIS A 371 1.20 16.55 -0.87
CA HIS A 371 0.10 16.61 -1.82
C HIS A 371 0.56 16.68 -3.28
N THR A 372 1.64 17.37 -3.57
CA THR A 372 2.10 17.65 -4.93
C THR A 372 3.30 16.81 -5.36
N ALA A 373 3.76 15.88 -4.53
CA ALA A 373 4.99 15.12 -4.76
C ALA A 373 5.01 14.42 -6.13
N GLY A 374 3.90 13.80 -6.56
CA GLY A 374 3.83 13.15 -7.86
C GLY A 374 3.95 14.13 -9.05
N LEU A 375 3.33 15.30 -8.94
CA LEU A 375 3.40 16.35 -9.96
C LEU A 375 4.82 16.94 -10.07
N ILE A 376 5.49 17.09 -8.93
CA ILE A 376 6.89 17.53 -8.85
C ILE A 376 7.81 16.46 -9.45
N ALA A 377 7.61 15.18 -9.13
CA ALA A 377 8.37 14.07 -9.71
C ALA A 377 8.25 14.00 -11.24
N ALA A 378 7.06 14.34 -11.77
CA ALA A 378 6.81 14.43 -13.21
C ALA A 378 7.35 15.72 -13.87
N GLY A 379 7.95 16.64 -13.10
CA GLY A 379 8.47 17.91 -13.61
C GLY A 379 7.40 18.94 -13.99
N LEU A 380 6.16 18.76 -13.49
CA LEU A 380 5.02 19.64 -13.82
C LEU A 380 4.83 20.79 -12.84
N LEU A 381 5.45 20.73 -11.66
CA LEU A 381 5.52 21.79 -10.66
C LEU A 381 6.97 21.99 -10.21
N LYS A 382 7.25 23.16 -9.64
CA LYS A 382 8.59 23.50 -9.13
C LYS A 382 9.06 22.49 -8.08
N ASN A 383 10.31 22.07 -8.19
CA ASN A 383 10.92 21.15 -7.22
C ASN A 383 11.44 21.92 -5.99
N PRO A 384 10.85 21.73 -4.79
CA PRO A 384 11.27 22.43 -3.58
C PRO A 384 12.66 22.04 -3.07
N VAL A 385 13.18 20.87 -3.47
CA VAL A 385 14.51 20.38 -3.07
C VAL A 385 15.63 21.37 -3.43
N LYS A 386 15.42 22.18 -4.48
CA LYS A 386 16.37 23.22 -4.91
C LYS A 386 16.40 24.46 -4.01
N TYR A 387 15.35 24.68 -3.24
CA TYR A 387 15.16 25.90 -2.43
C TYR A 387 15.18 25.60 -0.93
N ALA A 388 14.55 24.53 -0.51
CA ALA A 388 14.40 24.17 0.89
C ALA A 388 15.68 23.55 1.47
N HIS A 389 15.86 23.71 2.76
CA HIS A 389 16.90 22.99 3.50
C HIS A 389 16.52 21.52 3.70
N ILE A 390 15.23 21.26 4.01
CA ILE A 390 14.67 19.92 4.23
C ILE A 390 13.34 19.84 3.48
N VAL A 391 13.07 18.67 2.90
CA VAL A 391 11.78 18.37 2.25
C VAL A 391 11.24 17.08 2.82
N THR A 392 9.94 17.05 3.13
CA THR A 392 9.23 15.82 3.48
C THR A 392 8.10 15.54 2.52
N SER A 393 7.69 14.29 2.47
CA SER A 393 6.49 13.90 1.73
C SER A 393 5.88 12.63 2.28
N THR A 394 4.63 12.40 1.89
CA THR A 394 4.02 11.06 1.86
C THR A 394 4.32 10.39 0.52
N THR A 395 4.18 9.07 0.46
CA THR A 395 4.38 8.31 -0.78
C THR A 395 3.07 7.90 -1.47
N HIS A 396 1.92 8.06 -0.82
CA HIS A 396 0.63 7.45 -1.21
C HIS A 396 -0.41 8.40 -1.81
N LYS A 397 -0.09 9.69 -2.03
CA LYS A 397 -1.02 10.66 -2.63
C LYS A 397 -0.79 10.74 -4.15
N THR A 398 -0.46 11.92 -4.67
CA THR A 398 -0.12 12.05 -6.10
C THR A 398 1.06 11.18 -6.53
N LEU A 399 1.99 10.87 -5.61
CA LEU A 399 3.13 9.98 -5.92
C LEU A 399 2.72 8.51 -6.15
N ARG A 400 1.50 8.13 -5.82
CA ARG A 400 0.88 6.82 -6.13
C ARG A 400 1.68 5.60 -5.66
N GLY A 401 2.30 5.72 -4.50
CA GLY A 401 3.04 4.64 -3.84
C GLY A 401 2.31 4.08 -2.61
N PRO A 402 2.97 3.21 -1.84
CA PRO A 402 2.43 2.68 -0.60
C PRO A 402 2.26 3.78 0.45
N ARG A 403 1.43 3.56 1.47
CA ARG A 403 1.33 4.48 2.60
C ARG A 403 2.66 4.50 3.36
N GLY A 404 3.27 5.68 3.42
CA GLY A 404 4.57 5.89 4.04
C GLY A 404 4.99 7.36 3.98
N GLY A 405 6.16 7.67 4.53
CA GLY A 405 6.79 8.99 4.50
C GLY A 405 8.23 8.93 3.97
N ILE A 406 8.76 10.07 3.58
CA ILE A 406 10.14 10.26 3.12
C ILE A 406 10.67 11.61 3.59
N ILE A 407 12.00 11.71 3.73
CA ILE A 407 12.72 12.96 4.00
C ILE A 407 13.82 13.11 2.94
N LEU A 408 14.01 14.32 2.43
CA LEU A 408 14.97 14.66 1.37
C LEU A 408 15.75 15.91 1.73
N MET A 409 16.97 16.03 1.22
CA MET A 409 17.72 17.29 1.15
C MET A 409 18.41 17.40 -0.22
N GLY A 410 18.40 18.60 -0.80
CA GLY A 410 19.12 18.92 -2.03
C GLY A 410 20.63 18.90 -1.84
N LYS A 411 21.10 19.42 -0.72
CA LYS A 411 22.48 19.34 -0.24
C LYS A 411 22.50 19.01 1.23
N ASP A 412 23.44 18.14 1.64
CA ASP A 412 23.72 17.93 3.04
C ASP A 412 24.56 19.09 3.60
N PHE A 413 24.26 19.55 4.80
CA PHE A 413 24.89 20.69 5.42
C PHE A 413 25.25 20.46 6.88
N ASP A 414 26.14 21.28 7.41
CA ASP A 414 26.51 21.26 8.81
C ASP A 414 25.35 21.77 9.67
N ASN A 415 25.03 21.08 10.77
CA ASN A 415 23.95 21.53 11.62
C ASN A 415 24.25 22.92 12.18
N PRO A 416 23.27 23.85 12.18
CA PRO A 416 23.49 25.23 12.64
C PRO A 416 23.61 25.40 14.15
N TRP A 417 23.43 24.30 14.92
CA TRP A 417 23.44 24.34 16.38
C TRP A 417 24.79 23.93 16.98
N GLY A 418 25.80 23.66 16.17
CA GLY A 418 27.14 23.28 16.62
C GLY A 418 27.21 21.90 17.27
N LEU A 419 26.27 21.01 17.02
CA LEU A 419 26.29 19.64 17.53
C LEU A 419 27.47 18.87 16.91
N THR A 420 28.30 18.23 17.76
CA THR A 420 29.52 17.54 17.31
C THR A 420 29.41 16.02 17.48
N THR A 421 30.25 15.31 16.74
CA THR A 421 30.55 13.89 16.95
C THR A 421 31.45 13.73 18.17
N PRO A 422 31.63 12.50 18.73
CA PRO A 422 32.60 12.25 19.80
C PRO A 422 34.04 12.63 19.43
N LYS A 423 34.36 12.77 18.14
CA LYS A 423 35.66 13.23 17.63
C LYS A 423 35.79 14.75 17.53
N GLY A 424 34.75 15.50 17.89
CA GLY A 424 34.71 16.97 17.83
C GLY A 424 34.37 17.56 16.45
N GLU A 425 34.04 16.73 15.45
CA GLU A 425 33.62 17.19 14.13
C GLU A 425 32.14 17.62 14.16
N ILE A 426 31.77 18.67 13.44
CA ILE A 426 30.37 19.13 13.32
C ILE A 426 29.56 18.04 12.61
N LYS A 427 28.44 17.62 13.21
CA LYS A 427 27.53 16.63 12.61
C LYS A 427 26.84 17.21 11.40
N LYS A 428 26.80 16.45 10.32
CA LYS A 428 25.96 16.73 9.17
C LYS A 428 24.47 16.59 9.51
N MET A 429 23.63 17.38 8.83
CA MET A 429 22.18 17.35 9.06
C MET A 429 21.56 15.99 8.72
N SER A 430 22.09 15.29 7.73
CA SER A 430 21.71 13.90 7.39
C SER A 430 21.83 12.95 8.58
N ALA A 431 22.93 13.05 9.34
CA ALA A 431 23.15 12.22 10.52
C ALA A 431 22.15 12.54 11.64
N ILE A 432 21.76 13.81 11.80
CA ILE A 432 20.78 14.23 12.79
C ILE A 432 19.38 13.76 12.39
N LEU A 433 18.97 13.93 11.12
CA LEU A 433 17.71 13.45 10.60
C LEU A 433 17.59 11.92 10.72
N ASN A 434 18.64 11.18 10.37
CA ASN A 434 18.67 9.73 10.56
C ASN A 434 18.49 9.35 12.03
N SER A 435 19.21 10.00 12.93
CA SER A 435 19.04 9.77 14.38
C SER A 435 17.64 10.12 14.88
N SER A 436 17.00 11.13 14.31
CA SER A 436 15.65 11.54 14.70
C SER A 436 14.60 10.57 14.18
N VAL A 437 14.82 9.93 13.03
CA VAL A 437 13.96 8.83 12.56
C VAL A 437 14.21 7.59 13.41
N PHE A 438 15.42 7.07 13.41
CA PHE A 438 15.82 5.93 14.21
C PHE A 438 17.09 6.24 14.99
N PRO A 439 17.10 6.08 16.33
CA PRO A 439 16.03 5.56 17.18
C PRO A 439 15.05 6.63 17.72
N GLY A 440 15.05 7.85 17.18
CA GLY A 440 14.35 9.00 17.75
C GLY A 440 12.83 8.84 17.85
N VAL A 441 12.15 8.52 16.74
CA VAL A 441 10.68 8.40 16.67
C VAL A 441 10.19 7.03 16.22
N GLN A 442 11.09 6.14 15.75
CA GLN A 442 10.77 4.80 15.26
C GLN A 442 11.76 3.76 15.78
N GLY A 443 11.33 2.48 15.79
CA GLY A 443 12.16 1.30 15.92
C GLY A 443 12.46 0.69 14.54
N GLY A 444 12.19 -0.63 14.36
CA GLY A 444 12.43 -1.33 13.12
C GLY A 444 11.66 -0.74 11.93
N PRO A 445 12.31 -0.54 10.79
CA PRO A 445 11.68 -0.07 9.57
C PRO A 445 10.71 -1.11 9.00
N LEU A 446 9.74 -0.66 8.21
CA LEU A 446 8.78 -1.52 7.52
C LEU A 446 9.37 -1.92 6.17
N GLU A 447 10.16 -2.99 6.11
CA GLU A 447 10.92 -3.37 4.92
C GLU A 447 10.04 -3.71 3.71
N HIS A 448 8.85 -4.27 3.92
CA HIS A 448 7.85 -4.47 2.87
C HIS A 448 7.31 -3.14 2.29
N VAL A 449 7.16 -2.11 3.12
CA VAL A 449 6.78 -0.77 2.66
C VAL A 449 7.95 -0.10 1.92
N ILE A 450 9.19 -0.28 2.37
CA ILE A 450 10.38 0.23 1.68
C ILE A 450 10.53 -0.44 0.31
N ALA A 451 10.33 -1.75 0.22
CA ALA A 451 10.30 -2.46 -1.06
C ALA A 451 9.22 -1.89 -2.00
N ALA A 452 8.02 -1.64 -1.48
CA ALA A 452 6.94 -1.04 -2.25
C ALA A 452 7.23 0.43 -2.65
N LYS A 453 7.92 1.21 -1.80
CA LYS A 453 8.43 2.55 -2.15
C LYS A 453 9.44 2.46 -3.30
N ALA A 454 10.37 1.50 -3.26
CA ALA A 454 11.33 1.30 -4.34
C ALA A 454 10.66 1.00 -5.68
N VAL A 455 9.58 0.21 -5.69
CA VAL A 455 8.75 -0.05 -6.88
C VAL A 455 8.06 1.22 -7.34
N ALA A 456 7.41 1.95 -6.44
CA ALA A 456 6.69 3.18 -6.77
C ALA A 456 7.61 4.28 -7.34
N PHE A 457 8.84 4.42 -6.82
CA PHE A 457 9.80 5.38 -7.36
C PHE A 457 10.33 4.97 -8.74
N TYR A 458 10.42 3.67 -9.02
CA TYR A 458 10.69 3.18 -10.36
C TYR A 458 9.55 3.56 -11.31
N GLU A 459 8.30 3.28 -10.95
CA GLU A 459 7.12 3.67 -11.75
C GLU A 459 7.07 5.18 -11.98
N ALA A 460 7.33 5.98 -10.94
CA ALA A 460 7.34 7.44 -11.03
C ALA A 460 8.44 8.00 -11.94
N SER A 461 9.48 7.21 -12.23
CA SER A 461 10.55 7.58 -13.17
C SER A 461 10.27 7.24 -14.63
N GLN A 462 9.13 6.60 -14.94
CA GLN A 462 8.78 6.19 -16.30
C GLN A 462 8.04 7.30 -17.06
N PRO A 463 8.15 7.37 -18.39
CA PRO A 463 7.45 8.37 -19.20
C PRO A 463 5.92 8.34 -19.02
N GLU A 464 5.33 7.16 -18.89
CA GLU A 464 3.89 6.96 -18.71
C GLU A 464 3.37 7.62 -17.44
N TYR A 465 4.22 7.74 -16.43
CA TYR A 465 3.87 8.44 -15.21
C TYR A 465 3.74 9.96 -15.41
N VAL A 466 4.55 10.53 -16.27
CA VAL A 466 4.44 11.96 -16.65
C VAL A 466 3.10 12.21 -17.35
N ASP A 467 2.70 11.32 -18.25
CA ASP A 467 1.41 11.45 -18.97
C ASP A 467 0.22 11.27 -18.00
N TYR A 468 0.32 10.34 -17.05
CA TYR A 468 -0.66 10.21 -15.98
C TYR A 468 -0.79 11.52 -15.17
N GLN A 469 0.31 12.13 -14.76
CA GLN A 469 0.29 13.36 -13.96
C GLN A 469 -0.23 14.58 -14.76
N LYS A 470 0.06 14.67 -16.06
CA LYS A 470 -0.55 15.66 -16.95
C LYS A 470 -2.07 15.49 -16.99
N GLN A 471 -2.56 14.25 -17.08
CA GLN A 471 -3.98 13.96 -17.05
C GLN A 471 -4.61 14.32 -15.71
N VAL A 472 -3.91 14.13 -14.60
CA VAL A 472 -4.38 14.56 -13.25
C VAL A 472 -4.64 16.06 -13.22
N ILE A 473 -3.71 16.88 -13.74
CA ILE A 473 -3.86 18.35 -13.81
C ILE A 473 -4.99 18.72 -14.78
N ALA A 474 -5.05 18.12 -15.96
CA ALA A 474 -6.09 18.40 -16.94
C ALA A 474 -7.48 18.11 -16.40
N ASN A 475 -7.65 16.98 -15.74
CA ASN A 475 -8.90 16.62 -15.06
C ASN A 475 -9.27 17.63 -13.95
N ALA A 476 -8.31 18.04 -13.13
CA ALA A 476 -8.54 19.00 -12.06
C ALA A 476 -8.94 20.38 -12.62
N ALA A 477 -8.24 20.85 -13.65
CA ALA A 477 -8.55 22.13 -14.30
C ALA A 477 -9.93 22.13 -14.94
N THR A 478 -10.30 21.05 -15.64
CA THR A 478 -11.63 20.88 -16.27
C THR A 478 -12.73 20.85 -15.21
N MET A 479 -12.57 20.06 -14.17
CA MET A 479 -13.53 19.98 -13.07
C MET A 479 -13.71 21.33 -12.37
N CYS A 480 -12.61 22.03 -12.10
CA CYS A 480 -12.60 23.35 -11.49
C CYS A 480 -13.36 24.39 -12.34
N ALA A 481 -13.08 24.42 -13.64
CA ALA A 481 -13.76 25.33 -14.58
C ALA A 481 -15.26 25.06 -14.65
N GLU A 482 -15.67 23.80 -14.65
CA GLU A 482 -17.08 23.41 -14.69
C GLU A 482 -17.80 23.79 -13.39
N PHE A 483 -17.18 23.64 -12.21
CA PHE A 483 -17.75 24.13 -10.95
C PHE A 483 -17.95 25.65 -10.96
N ILE A 484 -16.95 26.39 -11.45
CA ILE A 484 -17.06 27.87 -11.60
C ILE A 484 -18.22 28.21 -12.54
N ARG A 485 -18.33 27.54 -13.69
CA ARG A 485 -19.41 27.75 -14.66
C ARG A 485 -20.80 27.52 -14.05
N ARG A 486 -20.90 26.59 -13.10
CA ARG A 486 -22.13 26.27 -12.36
C ARG A 486 -22.39 27.19 -11.16
N GLY A 487 -21.56 28.22 -10.95
CA GLY A 487 -21.73 29.24 -9.91
C GLY A 487 -21.14 28.89 -8.55
N TYR A 488 -20.28 27.90 -8.47
CA TYR A 488 -19.51 27.63 -7.25
C TYR A 488 -18.31 28.57 -7.14
N LYS A 489 -17.97 28.97 -5.92
CA LYS A 489 -16.72 29.67 -5.64
C LYS A 489 -15.61 28.67 -5.36
N ILE A 490 -14.55 28.71 -6.15
CA ILE A 490 -13.33 27.99 -5.88
C ILE A 490 -12.35 28.92 -5.15
N ILE A 491 -11.82 28.47 -4.02
CA ILE A 491 -10.83 29.22 -3.26
C ILE A 491 -9.59 29.44 -4.15
N SER A 492 -8.99 30.61 -4.09
CA SER A 492 -7.93 31.10 -4.98
C SER A 492 -8.30 31.23 -6.47
N GLY A 493 -9.58 31.09 -6.82
CA GLY A 493 -10.09 31.30 -8.18
C GLY A 493 -9.71 30.19 -9.18
N GLY A 494 -9.14 29.06 -8.74
CA GLY A 494 -8.75 27.97 -9.64
C GLY A 494 -7.79 26.96 -9.03
N THR A 495 -7.15 26.16 -9.88
CA THR A 495 -6.16 25.18 -9.47
C THR A 495 -5.00 25.09 -10.45
N ASP A 496 -3.77 24.94 -9.93
CA ASP A 496 -2.53 24.66 -10.67
C ASP A 496 -2.09 23.20 -10.46
N ASN A 497 -2.81 22.43 -9.63
CA ASN A 497 -2.42 21.08 -9.23
C ASN A 497 -3.58 20.08 -9.33
N HIS A 498 -3.61 19.07 -8.47
CA HIS A 498 -4.54 17.93 -8.50
C HIS A 498 -5.83 18.14 -7.69
N LEU A 499 -5.96 19.26 -6.97
CA LEU A 499 -7.09 19.47 -6.06
C LEU A 499 -7.71 20.85 -6.23
N MET A 500 -8.93 20.98 -5.74
CA MET A 500 -9.64 22.25 -5.56
C MET A 500 -10.37 22.27 -4.23
N LEU A 501 -10.53 23.48 -3.68
CA LEU A 501 -11.33 23.74 -2.48
C LEU A 501 -12.56 24.57 -2.86
N ILE A 502 -13.73 23.99 -2.70
CA ILE A 502 -15.01 24.55 -3.08
C ILE A 502 -15.64 25.21 -1.85
N ASP A 503 -15.99 26.49 -1.94
CA ASP A 503 -16.82 27.19 -0.96
C ASP A 503 -18.30 27.07 -1.35
N LEU A 504 -19.08 26.33 -0.57
CA LEU A 504 -20.49 26.08 -0.84
C LEU A 504 -21.38 27.32 -0.59
N ARG A 505 -20.95 28.24 0.29
CA ARG A 505 -21.76 29.36 0.75
C ARG A 505 -22.23 30.30 -0.38
N THR A 506 -21.46 30.39 -1.46
CA THR A 506 -21.81 31.25 -2.60
C THR A 506 -23.04 30.76 -3.34
N LYS A 507 -23.18 29.45 -3.53
CA LYS A 507 -24.29 28.84 -4.27
C LYS A 507 -25.38 28.29 -3.35
N PHE A 508 -25.02 27.73 -2.21
CA PHE A 508 -25.88 27.08 -1.24
C PHE A 508 -25.56 27.57 0.19
N PRO A 509 -26.07 28.78 0.58
CA PRO A 509 -25.66 29.42 1.84
C PRO A 509 -25.91 28.57 3.10
N ASP A 510 -26.95 27.77 3.12
CA ASP A 510 -27.33 26.96 4.29
C ASP A 510 -26.63 25.61 4.31
N LEU A 511 -26.27 25.07 3.14
CA LEU A 511 -25.67 23.75 3.02
C LEU A 511 -24.30 23.71 3.69
N THR A 512 -24.12 22.79 4.65
CA THR A 512 -22.83 22.60 5.31
C THR A 512 -21.97 21.56 4.57
N GLY A 513 -20.66 21.66 4.69
CA GLY A 513 -19.75 20.64 4.16
C GLY A 513 -20.06 19.25 4.72
N ARG A 514 -20.49 19.16 5.99
CA ARG A 514 -20.87 17.90 6.62
C ARG A 514 -22.08 17.23 5.95
N VAL A 515 -23.12 17.99 5.63
CA VAL A 515 -24.29 17.44 4.95
C VAL A 515 -23.94 17.08 3.51
N ALA A 516 -23.23 17.97 2.81
CA ALA A 516 -22.78 17.74 1.44
C ALA A 516 -21.93 16.45 1.31
N GLU A 517 -20.92 16.26 2.16
CA GLU A 517 -20.11 15.03 2.23
C GLU A 517 -20.98 13.79 2.44
N LYS A 518 -21.88 13.83 3.44
CA LYS A 518 -22.73 12.69 3.79
C LYS A 518 -23.66 12.28 2.65
N GLU A 519 -24.27 13.24 1.96
CA GLU A 519 -25.21 12.93 0.89
C GLU A 519 -24.49 12.47 -0.40
N LEU A 520 -23.31 13.01 -0.70
CA LEU A 520 -22.48 12.52 -1.81
C LEU A 520 -22.00 11.07 -1.58
N VAL A 521 -21.59 10.72 -0.36
CA VAL A 521 -21.20 9.34 -0.01
C VAL A 521 -22.34 8.34 -0.23
N LYS A 522 -23.59 8.71 0.03
CA LYS A 522 -24.77 7.86 -0.25
C LYS A 522 -24.95 7.58 -1.75
N ALA A 523 -24.41 8.44 -2.60
CA ALA A 523 -24.43 8.30 -4.05
C ALA A 523 -23.12 7.70 -4.60
N ASP A 524 -22.29 7.04 -3.76
CA ASP A 524 -20.97 6.49 -4.09
C ASP A 524 -19.97 7.53 -4.65
N ILE A 525 -20.11 8.79 -4.24
CA ILE A 525 -19.16 9.86 -4.54
C ILE A 525 -18.43 10.24 -3.26
N THR A 526 -17.18 9.81 -3.13
CA THR A 526 -16.39 10.02 -1.92
C THR A 526 -15.57 11.31 -2.01
N VAL A 527 -15.86 12.26 -1.14
CA VAL A 527 -15.17 13.55 -0.98
C VAL A 527 -14.87 13.78 0.50
N ASN A 528 -14.16 14.84 0.86
CA ASN A 528 -14.10 15.25 2.26
C ASN A 528 -14.60 16.69 2.46
N LYS A 529 -15.38 16.88 3.53
CA LYS A 529 -15.67 18.22 4.03
C LYS A 529 -14.38 18.93 4.44
N ASN A 530 -14.32 20.21 4.21
CA ASN A 530 -13.13 21.03 4.53
C ASN A 530 -13.55 22.42 4.98
N MET A 531 -12.83 22.98 5.96
CA MET A 531 -12.93 24.40 6.22
C MET A 531 -12.46 25.20 5.00
N VAL A 532 -13.11 26.30 4.73
CA VAL A 532 -12.62 27.29 3.78
C VAL A 532 -11.90 28.42 4.54
N PRO A 533 -10.96 29.13 3.92
CA PRO A 533 -10.31 30.26 4.60
C PRO A 533 -11.36 31.22 5.17
N PHE A 534 -11.12 31.67 6.40
CA PHE A 534 -12.04 32.55 7.14
C PHE A 534 -13.44 31.95 7.33
N ASP A 535 -13.54 30.64 7.51
CA ASP A 535 -14.80 29.94 7.74
C ASP A 535 -15.40 30.33 9.09
N SER A 536 -16.67 30.76 9.07
CA SER A 536 -17.43 31.07 10.29
C SER A 536 -18.03 29.84 10.97
N ARG A 537 -18.06 28.69 10.28
CA ARG A 537 -18.57 27.42 10.80
C ARG A 537 -17.47 26.63 11.51
N SER A 538 -17.88 25.81 12.47
CA SER A 538 -16.93 24.95 13.21
C SER A 538 -16.30 23.89 12.30
N PRO A 539 -15.11 23.35 12.67
CA PRO A 539 -14.46 22.26 11.93
C PRO A 539 -15.31 20.99 11.78
N PHE A 540 -16.34 20.83 12.59
CA PHE A 540 -17.27 19.69 12.51
C PHE A 540 -18.36 19.88 11.44
N GLN A 541 -18.68 21.12 11.09
CA GLN A 541 -19.70 21.46 10.10
C GLN A 541 -19.08 21.84 8.76
N THR A 542 -18.09 22.74 8.77
CA THR A 542 -17.40 23.33 7.63
C THR A 542 -18.31 23.97 6.57
N SER A 543 -17.74 24.82 5.73
CA SER A 543 -18.46 25.46 4.62
C SER A 543 -18.01 24.97 3.24
N GLY A 544 -17.07 24.06 3.19
CA GLY A 544 -16.50 23.63 1.91
C GLY A 544 -16.34 22.14 1.75
N LEU A 545 -16.00 21.79 0.50
CA LEU A 545 -15.56 20.46 0.07
C LEU A 545 -14.19 20.55 -0.57
N ARG A 546 -13.30 19.62 -0.25
CA ARG A 546 -12.04 19.41 -0.97
C ARG A 546 -12.23 18.23 -1.92
N ILE A 547 -11.87 18.46 -3.20
CA ILE A 547 -11.97 17.46 -4.26
C ILE A 547 -10.62 17.36 -4.96
N GLY A 548 -10.25 16.16 -5.39
CA GLY A 548 -9.04 15.90 -6.15
C GLY A 548 -9.24 14.79 -7.19
N THR A 549 -8.33 14.72 -8.13
CA THR A 549 -8.46 13.88 -9.33
C THR A 549 -7.48 12.70 -9.45
N PRO A 550 -6.50 12.47 -8.54
CA PRO A 550 -5.51 11.40 -8.75
C PRO A 550 -6.13 10.01 -8.85
N ALA A 551 -7.03 9.65 -7.94
CA ALA A 551 -7.63 8.31 -7.89
C ALA A 551 -8.47 7.99 -9.13
N ILE A 552 -9.36 8.90 -9.55
CA ILE A 552 -10.17 8.70 -10.77
C ILE A 552 -9.30 8.71 -12.03
N THR A 553 -8.22 9.51 -12.07
CA THR A 553 -7.28 9.49 -13.19
C THR A 553 -6.55 8.14 -13.26
N SER A 554 -6.15 7.54 -12.13
CA SER A 554 -5.59 6.18 -12.08
C SER A 554 -6.53 5.13 -12.70
N ARG A 555 -7.84 5.34 -12.63
CA ARG A 555 -8.87 4.50 -13.28
C ARG A 555 -9.08 4.81 -14.76
N GLY A 556 -8.37 5.79 -15.33
CA GLY A 556 -8.44 6.18 -16.74
C GLY A 556 -9.61 7.09 -17.06
N PHE A 557 -10.11 7.87 -16.09
CA PHE A 557 -11.04 8.97 -16.36
C PHE A 557 -10.30 10.16 -16.99
N VAL A 558 -10.97 10.85 -17.89
CA VAL A 558 -10.42 11.96 -18.67
C VAL A 558 -11.33 13.19 -18.56
N GLU A 559 -10.97 14.32 -19.18
CA GLU A 559 -11.65 15.62 -19.05
C GLU A 559 -13.15 15.55 -19.35
N LYS A 560 -13.57 14.77 -20.34
CA LYS A 560 -14.99 14.57 -20.67
C LYS A 560 -15.77 14.00 -19.49
N ASP A 561 -15.19 13.01 -18.82
CA ASP A 561 -15.83 12.38 -17.65
C ASP A 561 -15.97 13.38 -16.49
N MET A 562 -15.07 14.38 -16.40
CA MET A 562 -15.12 15.40 -15.34
C MET A 562 -16.37 16.28 -15.42
N LEU A 563 -16.84 16.57 -16.63
CA LEU A 563 -18.08 17.32 -16.81
C LEU A 563 -19.28 16.57 -16.27
N ASP A 564 -19.35 15.26 -16.57
CA ASP A 564 -20.43 14.40 -16.10
C ASP A 564 -20.37 14.23 -14.56
N ILE A 565 -19.16 14.06 -13.99
CA ILE A 565 -18.96 13.94 -12.54
C ILE A 565 -19.41 15.21 -11.81
N VAL A 566 -19.04 16.39 -12.32
CA VAL A 566 -19.48 17.67 -11.74
C VAL A 566 -20.99 17.83 -11.82
N GLU A 567 -21.64 17.37 -12.91
CA GLU A 567 -23.10 17.36 -13.02
C GLU A 567 -23.75 16.48 -11.95
N LEU A 568 -23.21 15.28 -11.72
CA LEU A 568 -23.72 14.37 -10.68
C LEU A 568 -23.56 14.98 -9.27
N ILE A 569 -22.40 15.58 -8.99
CA ILE A 569 -22.14 16.27 -7.72
C ILE A 569 -23.13 17.44 -7.54
N ASP A 570 -23.28 18.28 -8.56
CA ASP A 570 -24.20 19.44 -8.53
C ASP A 570 -25.65 18.99 -8.30
N THR A 571 -26.08 17.90 -8.94
CA THR A 571 -27.41 17.31 -8.78
C THR A 571 -27.66 16.88 -7.33
N VAL A 572 -26.70 16.20 -6.70
CA VAL A 572 -26.83 15.78 -5.28
C VAL A 572 -26.85 17.00 -4.36
N LEU A 573 -25.94 17.96 -4.57
CA LEU A 573 -25.84 19.14 -3.71
C LEU A 573 -27.05 20.07 -3.83
N ALA A 574 -27.60 20.25 -5.04
CA ALA A 574 -28.81 21.02 -5.26
C ALA A 574 -30.01 20.39 -4.54
N SER A 575 -30.20 19.08 -4.69
CA SER A 575 -31.25 18.35 -3.97
C SER A 575 -31.05 18.36 -2.46
N ALA A 576 -29.80 18.21 -1.98
CA ALA A 576 -29.51 18.29 -0.54
C ALA A 576 -29.77 19.69 0.04
N ASN A 577 -29.53 20.74 -0.75
CA ASN A 577 -29.86 22.11 -0.34
C ASN A 577 -31.38 22.37 -0.32
N GLU A 578 -32.11 21.88 -1.33
CA GLU A 578 -33.59 21.99 -1.40
C GLU A 578 -34.23 21.33 -0.19
N HIS A 579 -33.75 20.17 0.23
CA HIS A 579 -34.30 19.39 1.33
C HIS A 579 -33.50 19.55 2.64
N PHE A 580 -32.70 20.60 2.78
CA PHE A 580 -31.78 20.76 3.91
C PHE A 580 -32.46 20.75 5.27
N ALA A 581 -33.65 21.39 5.38
CA ALA A 581 -34.43 21.42 6.61
C ALA A 581 -34.86 20.00 7.05
N ALA A 582 -35.31 19.18 6.11
CA ALA A 582 -35.69 17.79 6.36
C ALA A 582 -34.48 16.91 6.70
N LEU A 583 -33.36 17.08 5.99
CA LEU A 583 -32.10 16.33 6.23
C LEU A 583 -31.47 16.61 7.60
N THR A 584 -31.75 17.76 8.18
CA THR A 584 -31.20 18.19 9.48
C THR A 584 -32.17 18.10 10.63
N ALA A 585 -33.44 17.79 10.37
CA ALA A 585 -34.47 17.59 11.39
C ALA A 585 -34.14 16.37 12.28
N LYS A 586 -34.33 16.52 13.60
CA LYS A 586 -34.19 15.40 14.54
C LYS A 586 -35.39 14.45 14.47
N GLU A 587 -36.57 15.03 14.32
CA GLU A 587 -37.86 14.33 14.19
C GLU A 587 -38.57 14.94 12.98
N PRO A 588 -38.43 14.35 11.77
CA PRO A 588 -39.07 14.87 10.57
C PRO A 588 -40.60 14.77 10.64
N THR A 589 -41.28 15.81 10.17
CA THR A 589 -42.74 15.82 9.94
C THR A 589 -43.11 14.91 8.76
N GLU A 590 -44.41 14.63 8.56
CA GLU A 590 -44.87 13.85 7.39
C GLU A 590 -44.48 14.49 6.06
N ASP A 591 -44.56 15.82 5.94
CA ASP A 591 -44.12 16.55 4.75
C ASP A 591 -42.62 16.40 4.54
N GLN A 592 -41.83 16.53 5.61
CA GLN A 592 -40.37 16.32 5.53
C GLN A 592 -39.98 14.87 5.20
N LEU A 593 -40.76 13.88 5.59
CA LEU A 593 -40.56 12.49 5.17
C LEU A 593 -40.81 12.31 3.67
N ALA A 594 -41.81 13.02 3.11
CA ALA A 594 -42.01 13.03 1.65
C ALA A 594 -40.86 13.72 0.90
N GLU A 595 -40.33 14.83 1.45
CA GLU A 595 -39.13 15.50 0.92
C GLU A 595 -37.90 14.58 0.94
N LEU A 596 -37.67 13.85 2.04
CA LEU A 596 -36.59 12.89 2.15
C LEU A 596 -36.73 11.75 1.13
N ALA A 597 -37.94 11.27 0.87
CA ALA A 597 -38.20 10.26 -0.15
C ALA A 597 -37.91 10.78 -1.57
N ALA A 598 -38.17 12.05 -1.86
CA ALA A 598 -37.82 12.69 -3.12
C ALA A 598 -36.31 12.81 -3.28
N HIS A 599 -35.59 13.25 -2.25
CA HIS A 599 -34.15 13.30 -2.22
C HIS A 599 -33.51 11.92 -2.41
N ASP A 600 -34.01 10.89 -1.71
CA ASP A 600 -33.51 9.50 -1.86
C ASP A 600 -33.69 8.98 -3.29
N LYS A 601 -34.70 9.40 -4.02
CA LYS A 601 -34.85 9.06 -5.44
C LYS A 601 -33.75 9.68 -6.29
N VAL A 602 -33.39 10.94 -6.04
CA VAL A 602 -32.27 11.62 -6.71
C VAL A 602 -30.96 10.86 -6.42
N LEU A 603 -30.70 10.52 -5.15
CA LEU A 603 -29.50 9.77 -4.77
C LEU A 603 -29.40 8.43 -5.49
N LYS A 604 -30.50 7.66 -5.57
CA LYS A 604 -30.55 6.37 -6.27
C LYS A 604 -30.28 6.50 -7.78
N ASP A 605 -30.76 7.58 -8.39
CA ASP A 605 -30.52 7.85 -9.81
C ASP A 605 -29.07 8.24 -10.06
N VAL A 606 -28.46 9.05 -9.19
CA VAL A 606 -27.04 9.40 -9.26
C VAL A 606 -26.17 8.17 -9.00
N LEU A 607 -26.45 7.40 -7.95
CA LEU A 607 -25.74 6.15 -7.62
C LEU A 607 -25.69 5.21 -8.82
N ARG A 608 -26.82 5.03 -9.51
CA ARG A 608 -26.88 4.19 -10.72
C ARG A 608 -25.98 4.70 -11.84
N LYS A 609 -25.93 6.03 -12.06
CA LYS A 609 -25.05 6.65 -13.05
C LYS A 609 -23.58 6.50 -12.65
N VAL A 610 -23.23 6.69 -11.38
CA VAL A 610 -21.88 6.48 -10.84
C VAL A 610 -21.42 5.04 -11.10
N ASN A 611 -22.24 4.05 -10.75
CA ASN A 611 -21.93 2.64 -10.95
C ASN A 611 -21.79 2.28 -12.45
N MET A 612 -22.57 2.93 -13.33
CA MET A 612 -22.38 2.77 -14.79
C MET A 612 -21.05 3.36 -15.27
N MET A 613 -20.65 4.53 -14.76
CA MET A 613 -19.37 5.18 -15.14
C MET A 613 -18.16 4.39 -14.67
N THR A 614 -18.25 3.73 -13.52
CA THR A 614 -17.17 2.96 -12.92
C THR A 614 -17.09 1.52 -13.42
N SER A 615 -18.20 0.98 -13.96
CA SER A 615 -18.28 -0.38 -14.48
C SER A 615 -17.27 -0.61 -15.62
N GLY A 616 -16.52 -1.71 -15.51
CA GLY A 616 -15.50 -2.07 -16.51
C GLY A 616 -14.20 -1.23 -16.45
N ARG A 617 -14.10 -0.27 -15.54
CA ARG A 617 -12.86 0.48 -15.32
C ARG A 617 -12.06 -0.16 -14.17
N PRO A 618 -10.80 -0.56 -14.38
CA PRO A 618 -9.95 -1.09 -13.30
C PRO A 618 -9.69 -0.02 -12.25
N LEU A 619 -9.26 -0.41 -11.05
CA LEU A 619 -8.83 0.56 -10.03
C LEU A 619 -7.53 1.27 -10.45
N ASN A 620 -6.63 0.55 -11.11
CA ASN A 620 -5.43 1.14 -11.69
C ASN A 620 -5.30 0.70 -13.16
N ARG A 621 -5.20 1.68 -14.06
CA ARG A 621 -5.02 1.46 -15.50
C ARG A 621 -3.55 1.64 -15.93
N TYR A 622 -2.71 2.33 -15.13
CA TYR A 622 -1.34 2.72 -15.49
C TYR A 622 -0.28 1.85 -14.80
#